data_86a8eaa01519de3a70220a4a8f7c4e0f
#
_entry.id   86a8eaa01519de3a70220a4a8f7c4e0f
#
_cell.length_a   1.000
_cell.length_b   1.000
_cell.length_c   1.000
_cell.angle_alpha   90.00
_cell.angle_beta   90.00
_cell.angle_gamma   90.00
#
_symmetry.space_group_name_H-M   'P 1'
#
loop_
_entity.id
_entity.type
_entity.pdbx_description
1 polymer ?
#
loop_
_entity_poly.entity_id
_entity_poly.type
_entity_poly.pdbx_seq_one_letter_code
_entity_poly.pdbx_strand_id
1 'polypeptide(L)'
;ETKSPLLTDYASVHYMGRLIPSTTYTAGLIFDKSWSSNTFNALTSRPTHFEVRGVVDGFATALQQMHRGDHWVIYIPYQLGYGAVKAGGGTIPAYSTLIFDVRLVDFAHVEKNLKDR
;
A
#
# COMPACT_ATOMS: atom_id res chain seq x y z
N GLU A 1 -3.59 -14.44 -14.53
CA GLU A 1 -3.04 -13.11 -14.92
C GLU A 1 -1.52 -13.13 -14.82
N THR A 2 -0.83 -12.81 -15.89
CA THR A 2 0.63 -12.84 -15.95
C THR A 2 1.25 -11.43 -15.99
N LYS A 3 0.43 -10.40 -16.08
CA LYS A 3 0.92 -9.02 -16.19
C LYS A 3 0.97 -8.34 -14.84
N SER A 4 1.99 -7.51 -14.66
CA SER A 4 2.19 -6.70 -13.46
C SER A 4 2.38 -5.24 -13.83
N PRO A 5 2.10 -4.30 -12.91
CA PRO A 5 2.33 -2.89 -13.17
C PRO A 5 3.80 -2.60 -13.48
N LEU A 6 4.04 -1.65 -14.36
CA LEU A 6 5.36 -1.08 -14.59
C LEU A 6 5.57 0.10 -13.64
N LEU A 7 6.82 0.50 -13.45
CA LEU A 7 7.16 1.64 -12.59
C LEU A 7 6.45 2.94 -13.02
N THR A 8 6.21 3.09 -14.31
CA THR A 8 5.54 4.29 -14.87
C THR A 8 4.02 4.17 -14.92
N ASP A 9 3.47 3.03 -14.52
CA ASP A 9 2.02 2.81 -14.54
C ASP A 9 1.34 3.43 -13.31
N TYR A 10 0.01 3.54 -13.42
CA TYR A 10 -0.87 3.85 -12.29
C TYR A 10 -1.50 2.56 -11.80
N ALA A 11 -1.65 2.42 -10.50
CA ALA A 11 -2.26 1.25 -9.89
C ALA A 11 -3.47 1.66 -9.05
N SER A 12 -4.51 0.82 -9.10
CA SER A 12 -5.70 0.95 -8.28
C SER A 12 -5.61 -0.13 -7.20
N VAL A 13 -5.50 0.29 -5.94
CA VAL A 13 -5.24 -0.63 -4.83
C VAL A 13 -6.14 -0.36 -3.63
N HIS A 14 -6.44 -1.42 -2.88
CA HIS A 14 -6.88 -1.30 -1.49
C HIS A 14 -5.69 -1.63 -0.61
N TYR A 15 -5.49 -0.82 0.42
CA TYR A 15 -4.33 -1.03 1.29
C TYR A 15 -4.61 -0.62 2.73
N MET A 16 -3.83 -1.19 3.63
CA MET A 16 -3.75 -0.78 5.02
C MET A 16 -2.28 -0.87 5.44
N GLY A 17 -1.73 0.26 5.92
CA GLY A 17 -0.37 0.31 6.43
C GLY A 17 -0.37 0.40 7.94
N ARG A 18 0.47 -0.41 8.59
CA ARG A 18 0.63 -0.38 10.04
C ARG A 18 2.09 -0.53 10.42
N LEU A 19 2.38 -0.09 11.63
CA LEU A 19 3.69 -0.29 12.26
C LEU A 19 3.73 -1.69 12.87
N ILE A 20 4.93 -2.12 13.29
CA ILE A 20 5.06 -3.41 13.99
C ILE A 20 4.29 -3.38 15.30
N PRO A 21 3.82 -4.53 15.79
CA PRO A 21 3.11 -4.61 17.07
C PRO A 21 3.93 -4.04 18.23
N SER A 22 3.23 -3.44 19.18
CA SER A 22 3.81 -2.86 20.38
C SER A 22 2.91 -3.16 21.58
N THR A 23 3.33 -2.77 22.77
CA THR A 23 2.52 -2.97 23.97
C THR A 23 1.25 -2.13 23.95
N THR A 24 1.29 -0.94 23.33
CA THR A 24 0.12 -0.08 23.20
C THR A 24 -0.79 -0.52 22.05
N TYR A 25 -0.19 -0.95 20.94
CA TYR A 25 -0.91 -1.38 19.74
C TYR A 25 -0.51 -2.81 19.43
N THR A 26 -1.24 -3.76 19.97
CA THR A 26 -0.86 -5.18 19.91
C THR A 26 -0.88 -5.76 18.49
N ALA A 27 -1.67 -5.18 17.59
CA ALA A 27 -1.69 -5.55 16.17
C ALA A 27 -0.90 -4.58 15.29
N GLY A 28 -0.24 -3.57 15.89
CA GLY A 28 0.44 -2.51 15.18
C GLY A 28 -0.47 -1.31 14.93
N LEU A 29 0.09 -0.10 15.11
CA LEU A 29 -0.65 1.14 14.85
C LEU A 29 -0.93 1.27 13.35
N ILE A 30 -2.20 1.40 12.98
CA ILE A 30 -2.60 1.67 11.61
C ILE A 30 -2.36 3.15 11.34
N PHE A 31 -1.48 3.46 10.37
CA PHE A 31 -1.17 4.86 10.05
C PHE A 31 -1.86 5.34 8.78
N ASP A 32 -2.34 4.43 7.94
CA ASP A 32 -3.05 4.80 6.71
C ASP A 32 -3.82 3.59 6.19
N LYS A 33 -4.95 3.85 5.51
CA LYS A 33 -5.69 2.81 4.82
C LYS A 33 -6.63 3.43 3.80
N SER A 34 -7.00 2.65 2.78
CA SER A 34 -7.85 3.11 1.69
C SER A 34 -9.35 3.02 2.00
N TRP A 35 -9.76 2.29 3.03
CA TRP A 35 -11.17 2.19 3.41
C TRP A 35 -11.40 2.81 4.80
N SER A 36 -12.63 3.29 5.02
CA SER A 36 -12.95 4.02 6.24
C SER A 36 -13.60 3.19 7.33
N SER A 37 -14.14 2.01 6.98
CA SER A 37 -14.79 1.12 7.95
C SER A 37 -13.75 0.29 8.70
N ASN A 38 -14.15 -0.34 9.81
CA ASN A 38 -13.27 -1.20 10.58
C ASN A 38 -12.89 -2.48 9.82
N THR A 39 -13.75 -2.94 8.92
CA THR A 39 -13.54 -4.15 8.14
C THR A 39 -13.55 -3.80 6.67
N PHE A 40 -12.64 -4.40 5.91
CA PHE A 40 -12.62 -4.22 4.46
C PHE A 40 -13.86 -4.87 3.84
N ASN A 41 -14.51 -4.12 2.93
CA ASN A 41 -15.64 -4.63 2.16
C ASN A 41 -15.45 -4.19 0.70
N ALA A 42 -15.17 -5.14 -0.18
CA ALA A 42 -14.89 -4.87 -1.59
C ALA A 42 -16.09 -4.23 -2.31
N LEU A 43 -17.31 -4.44 -1.81
CA LEU A 43 -18.52 -3.88 -2.44
C LEU A 43 -18.73 -2.39 -2.13
N THR A 44 -18.23 -1.92 -0.99
CA THR A 44 -18.44 -0.55 -0.52
C THR A 44 -17.20 0.30 -0.49
N SER A 45 -16.02 -0.33 -0.53
CA SER A 45 -14.74 0.39 -0.46
C SER A 45 -14.27 0.75 -1.86
N ARG A 46 -13.81 2.00 -2.03
CA ARG A 46 -13.23 2.43 -3.29
C ARG A 46 -11.71 2.29 -3.22
N PRO A 47 -11.08 1.74 -4.26
CA PRO A 47 -9.61 1.67 -4.27
C PRO A 47 -8.99 3.05 -4.45
N THR A 48 -7.77 3.20 -3.97
CA THR A 48 -6.98 4.41 -4.16
C THR A 48 -6.11 4.22 -5.40
N HIS A 49 -5.96 5.28 -6.17
CA HIS A 49 -5.10 5.27 -7.36
C HIS A 49 -3.75 5.88 -7.02
N PHE A 50 -2.68 5.15 -7.28
CA PHE A 50 -1.31 5.61 -7.10
C PHE A 50 -0.55 5.53 -8.39
N GLU A 51 0.35 6.47 -8.61
CA GLU A 51 1.44 6.28 -9.56
C GLU A 51 2.45 5.34 -8.89
N VAL A 52 2.82 4.24 -9.55
CA VAL A 52 3.67 3.22 -8.92
C VAL A 52 4.97 3.82 -8.38
N ARG A 53 5.61 4.70 -9.16
CA ARG A 53 6.85 5.35 -8.75
C ARG A 53 6.65 6.41 -7.65
N GLY A 54 5.41 6.72 -7.28
CA GLY A 54 5.09 7.74 -6.28
C GLY A 54 4.98 7.21 -4.87
N VAL A 55 5.05 5.89 -4.66
CA VAL A 55 4.98 5.28 -3.34
C VAL A 55 6.39 4.89 -2.88
N VAL A 56 6.54 4.54 -1.59
CA VAL A 56 7.84 4.13 -1.06
C VAL A 56 8.38 2.92 -1.84
N ASP A 57 9.70 2.78 -1.89
CA ASP A 57 10.37 1.83 -2.77
C ASP A 57 9.91 0.40 -2.57
N GLY A 58 9.73 -0.03 -1.32
CA GLY A 58 9.27 -1.40 -1.05
C GLY A 58 7.87 -1.67 -1.56
N PHE A 59 6.98 -0.69 -1.46
CA PHE A 59 5.62 -0.79 -1.98
C PHE A 59 5.65 -0.83 -3.51
N ALA A 60 6.43 0.05 -4.14
CA ALA A 60 6.56 0.09 -5.59
C ALA A 60 7.13 -1.23 -6.14
N THR A 61 8.13 -1.79 -5.46
CA THR A 61 8.73 -3.07 -5.84
C THR A 61 7.70 -4.19 -5.78
N ALA A 62 6.89 -4.24 -4.72
CA ALA A 62 5.84 -5.24 -4.58
C ALA A 62 4.80 -5.12 -5.69
N LEU A 63 4.34 -3.91 -5.99
CA LEU A 63 3.36 -3.70 -7.05
C LEU A 63 3.85 -4.23 -8.41
N GLN A 64 5.15 -4.07 -8.69
CA GLN A 64 5.74 -4.55 -9.94
C GLN A 64 5.84 -6.07 -10.02
N GLN A 65 5.57 -6.78 -8.92
CA GLN A 65 5.55 -8.24 -8.85
C GLN A 65 4.12 -8.79 -8.75
N MET A 66 3.17 -7.96 -8.37
CA MET A 66 1.78 -8.38 -8.16
C MET A 66 1.01 -8.44 -9.46
N HIS A 67 -0.07 -9.21 -9.45
CA HIS A 67 -1.01 -9.32 -10.57
C HIS A 67 -2.38 -8.84 -10.12
N ARG A 68 -3.25 -8.49 -11.07
CA ARG A 68 -4.63 -8.11 -10.76
C ARG A 68 -5.30 -9.19 -9.93
N GLY A 69 -5.93 -8.81 -8.83
CA GLY A 69 -6.61 -9.72 -7.92
C GLY A 69 -5.72 -10.25 -6.80
N ASP A 70 -4.42 -10.01 -6.84
CA ASP A 70 -3.53 -10.46 -5.78
C ASP A 70 -3.75 -9.70 -4.49
N HIS A 71 -3.60 -10.40 -3.38
CA HIS A 71 -3.63 -9.85 -2.04
C HIS A 71 -2.37 -10.28 -1.31
N TRP A 72 -1.50 -9.31 -1.01
CA TRP A 72 -0.22 -9.55 -0.35
C TRP A 72 -0.15 -8.80 0.96
N VAL A 73 0.54 -9.38 1.91
CA VAL A 73 1.02 -8.67 3.10
C VAL A 73 2.52 -8.50 2.93
N ILE A 74 2.99 -7.25 2.88
CA ILE A 74 4.39 -6.95 2.62
C ILE A 74 5.03 -6.27 3.82
N TYR A 75 6.25 -6.69 4.14
CA TYR A 75 7.06 -6.11 5.21
C TYR A 75 8.15 -5.29 4.56
N ILE A 76 8.16 -4.00 4.84
CA ILE A 76 9.08 -3.04 4.20
C ILE A 76 10.05 -2.54 5.25
N PRO A 77 11.35 -2.92 5.17
CA PRO A 77 12.34 -2.38 6.07
C PRO A 77 12.49 -0.88 5.84
N TYR A 78 12.99 -0.17 6.85
CA TYR A 78 13.04 1.30 6.79
C TYR A 78 13.82 1.82 5.56
N GLN A 79 14.82 1.10 5.09
CA GLN A 79 15.62 1.51 3.93
C GLN A 79 14.78 1.60 2.64
N LEU A 80 13.71 0.82 2.56
CA LEU A 80 12.79 0.80 1.41
C LEU A 80 11.46 1.48 1.74
N GLY A 81 11.37 2.09 2.92
CA GLY A 81 10.22 2.85 3.38
C GLY A 81 10.57 4.33 3.52
N TYR A 82 10.30 4.90 4.69
CA TYR A 82 10.53 6.32 4.93
C TYR A 82 11.93 6.63 5.47
N GLY A 83 12.78 5.62 5.65
CA GLY A 83 14.17 5.83 6.00
C GLY A 83 14.38 6.31 7.44
N ALA A 84 15.36 7.20 7.59
CA ALA A 84 15.81 7.69 8.89
C ALA A 84 15.03 8.91 9.38
N VAL A 85 13.91 9.27 8.73
CA VAL A 85 13.11 10.45 9.08
C VAL A 85 11.73 10.05 9.52
N LYS A 86 11.09 10.91 10.33
CA LYS A 86 9.70 10.74 10.71
C LYS A 86 8.80 11.00 9.51
N ALA A 87 7.65 10.32 9.44
CA ALA A 87 6.67 10.51 8.38
C ALA A 87 5.27 10.53 8.97
N GLY A 88 4.26 10.82 8.14
CA GLY A 88 2.87 10.83 8.54
C GLY A 88 2.57 11.84 9.67
N GLY A 89 3.21 13.02 9.63
CA GLY A 89 3.03 14.02 10.67
C GLY A 89 3.61 13.62 12.03
N GLY A 90 4.58 12.68 12.03
CA GLY A 90 5.20 12.17 13.25
C GLY A 90 4.61 10.86 13.74
N THR A 91 3.55 10.36 13.10
CA THR A 91 2.95 9.07 13.47
C THR A 91 3.88 7.91 13.21
N ILE A 92 4.70 8.01 12.15
CA ILE A 92 5.67 6.98 11.75
C ILE A 92 7.03 7.44 12.25
N PRO A 93 7.60 6.79 13.30
CA PRO A 93 8.94 7.14 13.78
C PRO A 93 10.00 6.87 12.72
N ALA A 94 11.16 7.53 12.87
CA ALA A 94 12.32 7.22 12.06
C ALA A 94 12.71 5.73 12.22
N TYR A 95 13.24 5.14 11.16
CA TYR A 95 13.70 3.73 11.14
C TYR A 95 12.57 2.71 11.33
N SER A 96 11.35 3.05 10.94
CA SER A 96 10.22 2.15 11.10
C SER A 96 10.15 1.11 9.99
N THR A 97 9.93 -0.15 10.38
CA THR A 97 9.46 -1.19 9.47
C THR A 97 7.97 -0.98 9.24
N LEU A 98 7.56 -1.03 7.98
CA LEU A 98 6.16 -0.84 7.59
C LEU A 98 5.57 -2.19 7.19
N ILE A 99 4.32 -2.41 7.57
CA ILE A 99 3.58 -3.62 7.20
C ILE A 99 2.37 -3.16 6.40
N PHE A 100 2.32 -3.53 5.11
CA PHE A 100 1.21 -3.18 4.24
C PHE A 100 0.43 -4.40 3.84
N ASP A 101 -0.88 -4.32 4.02
CA ASP A 101 -1.83 -5.25 3.42
C ASP A 101 -2.29 -4.61 2.12
N VAL A 102 -2.05 -5.27 0.98
CA VAL A 102 -2.25 -4.67 -0.34
C VAL A 102 -3.07 -5.60 -1.22
N ARG A 103 -4.13 -5.05 -1.81
CA ARG A 103 -4.93 -5.75 -2.83
C ARG A 103 -4.82 -4.95 -4.12
N LEU A 104 -4.24 -5.55 -5.16
CA LEU A 104 -4.12 -4.92 -6.47
C LEU A 104 -5.39 -5.16 -7.26
N VAL A 105 -6.13 -4.09 -7.51
CA VAL A 105 -7.41 -4.16 -8.24
C VAL A 105 -7.18 -4.06 -9.75
N ASP A 106 -6.40 -3.07 -10.18
CA ASP A 106 -6.17 -2.79 -11.59
C ASP A 106 -4.92 -1.95 -11.77
N PHE A 107 -4.44 -1.85 -13.00
CA PHE A 107 -3.35 -0.91 -13.34
C PHE A 107 -3.44 -0.54 -14.82
N ALA A 108 -2.92 0.63 -15.16
CA ALA A 108 -2.94 1.15 -16.53
C ALA A 108 -1.87 2.21 -16.72
N HIS A 109 -1.46 2.45 -17.95
CA HIS A 109 -0.50 3.52 -18.28
C HIS A 109 -1.05 4.91 -17.99
N VAL A 110 -2.37 5.09 -18.14
CA VAL A 110 -3.05 6.38 -17.93
C VAL A 110 -4.08 6.18 -16.84
N GLU A 111 -4.08 7.06 -15.84
CA GLU A 111 -4.97 6.92 -14.68
C GLU A 111 -6.44 6.80 -15.07
N LYS A 112 -6.88 7.57 -16.06
CA LYS A 112 -8.29 7.55 -16.50
C LYS A 112 -8.73 6.20 -17.05
N ASN A 113 -7.80 5.29 -17.37
CA ASN A 113 -8.10 3.96 -17.86
C ASN A 113 -8.28 2.94 -16.72
N LEU A 114 -8.09 3.35 -15.46
CA LEU A 114 -8.31 2.47 -14.32
C LEU A 114 -9.80 2.28 -14.07
N LYS A 115 -10.14 1.09 -13.60
CA LYS A 115 -11.51 0.74 -13.25
C LYS A 115 -11.72 0.98 -11.76
N ASP A 116 -12.84 1.60 -11.43
CA ASP A 116 -13.30 1.70 -10.04
C ASP A 116 -14.17 0.49 -9.72
N ARG A 117 -13.99 -0.04 -8.54
CA ARG A 117 -14.71 -1.25 -8.11
C ARG A 117 -15.67 -0.92 -7.01
#